data_0aa892ea6e63d2ec21594e576e2b6368
#
_entry.id   0aa892ea6e63d2ec21594e576e2b6368
#
_cell.length_a   1.000
_cell.length_b   1.000
_cell.length_c   1.000
_cell.angle_alpha   90.00
_cell.angle_beta   90.00
_cell.angle_gamma   90.00
#
_symmetry.space_group_name_H-M   'P 1'
#
loop_
_entity.id
_entity.type
_entity.pdbx_description
1 polymer ?
#
loop_
_entity_poly.entity_id
_entity_poly.type
_entity_poly.pdbx_seq_one_letter_code
_entity_poly.pdbx_strand_id
1 'polypeptide(L)'
;MKIHWHTNHETRYPFGPRSPDPAWFEPIGFPPPWPDRPWIYGVVVASANGVLAWRRADPADDPVLAVLGGDESRPERLADSRHLRHLRCFGDVGLGAQTVRDQPRLVPTPQEPGEPPVPALYRFRTTHGLPRHPRAVIYSLEGRLNAGMPVFNTPGMDVIVVGTTIAEATLRVRGLVAKGVEVIVEDVLEPAGLRRAHERLFADRGVRYLACEGGEKVLRALRAARLLDEVFVTVTDVVVDESAHAGVLKIFDFDAEGATLIAEGKIDPASGFTFRRWRFNAA
;
A
#
# COMPACT_ATOMS: atom_id res chain seq x y z
N MET A 1 -12.88 15.09 -8.30
CA MET A 1 -13.69 14.97 -7.09
C MET A 1 -12.77 14.91 -5.89
N LYS A 2 -13.09 15.57 -4.79
CA LYS A 2 -12.19 15.74 -3.63
C LYS A 2 -12.85 15.12 -2.40
N ILE A 3 -12.06 14.44 -1.57
CA ILE A 3 -12.50 13.95 -0.26
C ILE A 3 -12.56 15.15 0.69
N HIS A 4 -13.70 15.33 1.37
CA HIS A 4 -13.88 16.30 2.43
C HIS A 4 -13.63 15.64 3.78
N TRP A 5 -12.49 15.93 4.37
CA TRP A 5 -12.08 15.41 5.66
C TRP A 5 -12.72 16.18 6.81
N HIS A 6 -13.32 15.50 7.78
CA HIS A 6 -14.11 16.09 8.85
C HIS A 6 -13.38 16.15 10.20
N THR A 7 -12.21 15.55 10.29
CA THR A 7 -11.42 15.49 11.54
C THR A 7 -10.06 16.12 11.34
N ASN A 8 -9.31 16.31 12.43
CA ASN A 8 -7.96 16.85 12.41
C ASN A 8 -7.01 15.94 11.64
N HIS A 9 -6.87 16.24 10.37
CA HIS A 9 -6.00 15.55 9.47
C HIS A 9 -4.66 16.26 9.43
N GLU A 10 -3.59 15.52 9.57
CA GLU A 10 -2.26 16.11 9.51
C GLU A 10 -1.98 16.66 8.11
N THR A 11 -1.68 17.94 8.03
CA THR A 11 -1.44 18.65 6.74
C THR A 11 0.04 18.86 6.45
N ARG A 12 0.91 18.43 7.36
CA ARG A 12 2.34 18.55 7.22
C ARG A 12 2.85 17.52 6.22
N TYR A 13 3.50 17.99 5.18
CA TYR A 13 4.14 17.09 4.20
C TYR A 13 5.48 16.57 4.72
N PRO A 14 5.83 15.31 4.45
CA PRO A 14 7.02 14.67 4.98
C PRO A 14 8.34 15.35 4.61
N PHE A 15 8.35 16.12 3.53
CA PHE A 15 9.58 16.71 2.98
C PHE A 15 9.64 18.22 3.05
N GLY A 16 8.80 18.84 3.89
CA GLY A 16 8.82 20.29 4.09
C GLY A 16 7.61 21.03 3.49
N PRO A 17 7.63 22.40 3.51
CA PRO A 17 6.44 23.23 3.34
C PRO A 17 6.01 23.45 1.88
N ARG A 18 6.54 22.72 0.91
CA ARG A 18 6.13 22.90 -0.49
C ARG A 18 4.74 22.36 -0.73
N SER A 19 3.84 23.24 -1.09
CA SER A 19 2.47 22.88 -1.41
C SER A 19 2.40 22.08 -2.70
N PRO A 20 1.79 20.88 -2.71
CA PRO A 20 1.47 20.19 -3.94
C PRO A 20 0.38 20.95 -4.71
N ASP A 21 0.13 20.54 -5.94
CA ASP A 21 -0.97 21.08 -6.74
C ASP A 21 -2.32 20.82 -6.02
N PRO A 22 -3.06 21.88 -5.57
CA PRO A 22 -4.27 21.73 -4.80
C PRO A 22 -5.39 20.99 -5.54
N ALA A 23 -5.32 20.93 -6.88
CA ALA A 23 -6.29 20.20 -7.68
C ALA A 23 -6.17 18.69 -7.53
N TRP A 24 -4.99 18.20 -7.14
CA TRP A 24 -4.68 16.78 -7.06
C TRP A 24 -4.42 16.26 -5.64
N PHE A 25 -3.87 17.10 -4.78
CA PHE A 25 -3.44 16.66 -3.47
C PHE A 25 -4.46 17.03 -2.39
N GLU A 26 -4.69 16.09 -1.52
CA GLU A 26 -5.43 16.27 -0.29
C GLU A 26 -4.49 16.81 0.80
N PRO A 27 -5.02 17.44 1.85
CA PRO A 27 -4.22 17.96 2.95
C PRO A 27 -3.71 16.82 3.86
N ILE A 28 -2.93 15.90 3.30
CA ILE A 28 -2.32 14.77 4.01
C ILE A 28 -0.86 15.04 4.25
N GLY A 29 -0.41 14.85 5.48
CA GLY A 29 0.97 14.83 5.86
C GLY A 29 1.25 13.70 6.84
N PHE A 30 2.53 13.48 7.15
CA PHE A 30 2.98 12.44 8.06
C PHE A 30 3.94 13.02 9.08
N PRO A 31 4.08 12.41 10.27
CA PRO A 31 5.19 12.67 11.16
C PRO A 31 6.53 12.41 10.46
N PRO A 32 7.65 12.91 10.98
CA PRO A 32 8.97 12.44 10.58
C PRO A 32 9.05 10.91 10.70
N PRO A 33 9.81 10.22 9.83
CA PRO A 33 10.03 8.78 10.00
C PRO A 33 10.74 8.52 11.33
N TRP A 34 10.70 7.29 11.81
CA TRP A 34 11.44 6.88 12.98
C TRP A 34 12.96 7.05 12.77
N PRO A 35 13.75 7.17 13.82
CA PRO A 35 15.20 7.34 13.67
C PRO A 35 15.90 6.18 12.97
N ASP A 36 15.33 4.99 13.05
CA ASP A 36 15.92 3.71 12.64
C ASP A 36 15.08 2.93 11.61
N ARG A 37 13.85 3.36 11.29
CA ARG A 37 12.97 2.67 10.36
C ARG A 37 12.02 3.61 9.61
N PRO A 38 11.44 3.17 8.47
CA PRO A 38 10.43 3.94 7.78
C PRO A 38 9.18 4.17 8.64
N TRP A 39 8.46 5.25 8.35
CA TRP A 39 7.04 5.37 8.71
C TRP A 39 6.24 4.53 7.73
N ILE A 40 5.47 3.55 8.25
CA ILE A 40 4.74 2.59 7.44
C ILE A 40 3.25 2.80 7.60
N TYR A 41 2.55 2.99 6.49
CA TYR A 41 1.10 3.14 6.45
C TYR A 41 0.47 2.12 5.49
N GLY A 42 -0.54 1.41 5.99
CA GLY A 42 -1.36 0.53 5.18
C GLY A 42 -2.31 1.35 4.30
N VAL A 43 -2.61 0.85 3.10
CA VAL A 43 -3.61 1.43 2.20
C VAL A 43 -4.49 0.30 1.69
N VAL A 44 -5.75 0.29 2.11
CA VAL A 44 -6.67 -0.81 1.82
C VAL A 44 -8.10 -0.33 1.58
N VAL A 45 -8.86 -1.14 0.87
CA VAL A 45 -10.31 -1.01 0.76
C VAL A 45 -10.99 -2.13 1.54
N ALA A 46 -12.08 -1.83 2.22
CA ALA A 46 -12.88 -2.80 2.96
C ALA A 46 -14.37 -2.58 2.68
N SER A 47 -15.13 -3.68 2.69
CA SER A 47 -16.58 -3.62 2.67
C SER A 47 -17.15 -3.03 3.97
N ALA A 48 -18.44 -2.73 4.01
CA ALA A 48 -19.13 -2.21 5.19
C ALA A 48 -19.01 -3.14 6.42
N ASN A 49 -18.90 -4.46 6.20
CA ASN A 49 -18.67 -5.45 7.24
C ASN A 49 -17.19 -5.87 7.41
N GLY A 50 -16.26 -5.06 6.89
CA GLY A 50 -14.83 -5.19 7.14
C GLY A 50 -14.11 -6.24 6.30
N VAL A 51 -14.70 -6.78 5.25
CA VAL A 51 -14.05 -7.73 4.36
C VAL A 51 -13.14 -7.02 3.38
N LEU A 52 -11.89 -7.47 3.29
CA LEU A 52 -10.88 -6.96 2.33
C LEU A 52 -10.89 -7.77 1.03
N ALA A 53 -10.97 -9.07 1.15
CA ALA A 53 -10.92 -10.01 0.05
C ALA A 53 -11.33 -11.43 0.54
N TRP A 54 -11.36 -12.38 -0.37
CA TRP A 54 -11.52 -13.81 -0.09
C TRP A 54 -10.68 -14.65 -1.04
N ARG A 55 -10.60 -15.96 -0.78
CA ARG A 55 -9.91 -16.87 -1.69
C ARG A 55 -10.69 -16.95 -3.01
N ARG A 56 -10.02 -16.65 -4.11
CA ARG A 56 -10.61 -16.79 -5.44
C ARG A 56 -10.94 -18.24 -5.73
N ALA A 57 -12.15 -18.50 -6.14
CA ALA A 57 -12.57 -19.79 -6.67
C ALA A 57 -12.19 -19.90 -8.16
N ASP A 58 -12.28 -18.79 -8.89
CA ASP A 58 -11.92 -18.64 -10.29
C ASP A 58 -10.84 -17.52 -10.43
N PRO A 59 -9.83 -17.68 -11.28
CA PRO A 59 -8.89 -16.62 -11.60
C PRO A 59 -9.54 -15.32 -12.14
N ALA A 60 -10.74 -15.42 -12.72
CA ALA A 60 -11.51 -14.28 -13.18
C ALA A 60 -12.19 -13.51 -12.03
N ASP A 61 -12.32 -14.10 -10.86
CA ASP A 61 -12.86 -13.39 -9.69
C ASP A 61 -11.89 -12.30 -9.25
N ASP A 62 -12.43 -11.11 -9.05
CA ASP A 62 -11.70 -10.01 -8.41
C ASP A 62 -12.41 -9.59 -7.11
N PRO A 63 -11.99 -10.15 -5.96
CA PRO A 63 -12.59 -9.81 -4.68
C PRO A 63 -12.50 -8.32 -4.34
N VAL A 64 -11.40 -7.64 -4.72
CA VAL A 64 -11.22 -6.21 -4.47
C VAL A 64 -12.20 -5.40 -5.30
N LEU A 65 -12.39 -5.77 -6.57
CA LEU A 65 -13.39 -5.14 -7.45
C LEU A 65 -14.81 -5.34 -6.89
N ALA A 66 -15.11 -6.51 -6.38
CA ALA A 66 -16.40 -6.80 -5.76
C ALA A 66 -16.64 -5.99 -4.48
N VAL A 67 -15.63 -5.87 -3.60
CA VAL A 67 -15.66 -5.00 -2.41
C VAL A 67 -15.85 -3.53 -2.79
N LEU A 68 -15.32 -3.11 -3.93
CA LEU A 68 -15.52 -1.77 -4.49
C LEU A 68 -16.88 -1.60 -5.18
N GLY A 69 -17.73 -2.61 -5.19
CA GLY A 69 -19.09 -2.54 -5.75
C GLY A 69 -19.20 -2.74 -7.26
N GLY A 70 -18.14 -3.20 -7.93
CA GLY A 70 -18.17 -3.62 -9.33
C GLY A 70 -18.20 -2.51 -10.39
N ASP A 71 -18.93 -1.44 -10.16
CA ASP A 71 -19.09 -0.32 -11.12
C ASP A 71 -17.87 0.63 -11.08
N GLU A 72 -17.08 0.61 -12.15
CA GLU A 72 -15.87 1.44 -12.26
C GLU A 72 -16.15 2.94 -12.47
N SER A 73 -17.35 3.30 -12.88
CA SER A 73 -17.73 4.69 -13.12
C SER A 73 -18.19 5.42 -11.85
N ARG A 74 -18.36 4.71 -10.74
CA ARG A 74 -18.78 5.33 -9.47
C ARG A 74 -17.82 6.44 -9.06
N PRO A 75 -18.34 7.61 -8.69
CA PRO A 75 -17.52 8.72 -8.21
C PRO A 75 -16.62 8.37 -7.03
N GLU A 76 -17.10 7.52 -6.14
CA GLU A 76 -16.36 7.02 -4.98
C GLU A 76 -15.14 6.20 -5.37
N ARG A 77 -15.26 5.35 -6.40
CA ARG A 77 -14.13 4.57 -6.91
C ARG A 77 -13.06 5.44 -7.55
N LEU A 78 -13.48 6.47 -8.28
CA LEU A 78 -12.55 7.45 -8.84
C LEU A 78 -11.83 8.23 -7.72
N ALA A 79 -12.53 8.52 -6.63
CA ALA A 79 -11.93 9.16 -5.45
C ALA A 79 -10.94 8.22 -4.74
N ASP A 80 -11.29 6.95 -4.59
CA ASP A 80 -10.42 5.92 -4.00
C ASP A 80 -9.14 5.73 -4.82
N SER A 81 -9.26 5.53 -6.13
CA SER A 81 -8.11 5.44 -7.04
C SER A 81 -7.21 6.67 -6.96
N ARG A 82 -7.80 7.87 -6.94
CA ARG A 82 -7.07 9.12 -6.78
C ARG A 82 -6.35 9.20 -5.42
N HIS A 83 -7.01 8.79 -4.35
CA HIS A 83 -6.46 8.77 -3.01
C HIS A 83 -5.27 7.82 -2.91
N LEU A 84 -5.40 6.59 -3.42
CA LEU A 84 -4.31 5.62 -3.51
C LEU A 84 -3.09 6.21 -4.26
N ARG A 85 -3.32 6.82 -5.42
CA ARG A 85 -2.25 7.43 -6.24
C ARG A 85 -1.56 8.57 -5.52
N HIS A 86 -2.32 9.37 -4.76
CA HIS A 86 -1.77 10.41 -3.91
C HIS A 86 -0.88 9.82 -2.82
N LEU A 87 -1.33 8.78 -2.12
CA LEU A 87 -0.56 8.11 -1.07
C LEU A 87 0.75 7.51 -1.60
N ARG A 88 0.78 6.97 -2.81
CA ARG A 88 2.00 6.50 -3.49
C ARG A 88 3.03 7.60 -3.77
N CYS A 89 2.62 8.87 -3.72
CA CYS A 89 3.55 9.98 -3.95
C CYS A 89 4.51 10.23 -2.80
N PHE A 90 4.16 9.85 -1.57
CA PHE A 90 4.93 10.21 -0.38
C PHE A 90 6.13 9.29 -0.11
N GLY A 91 6.15 8.10 -0.67
CA GLY A 91 7.20 7.13 -0.33
C GLY A 91 7.36 6.03 -1.37
N ASP A 92 7.83 4.89 -0.90
CA ASP A 92 7.93 3.65 -1.64
C ASP A 92 6.67 2.79 -1.37
N VAL A 93 6.47 1.71 -2.13
CA VAL A 93 5.25 0.89 -2.05
C VAL A 93 5.57 -0.54 -1.64
N GLY A 94 4.94 -1.00 -0.56
CA GLY A 94 5.03 -2.35 -0.03
C GLY A 94 3.92 -3.25 -0.56
N LEU A 95 4.26 -4.45 -1.04
CA LEU A 95 3.34 -5.41 -1.66
C LEU A 95 3.61 -6.82 -1.16
N GLY A 96 2.57 -7.61 -0.93
CA GLY A 96 2.72 -9.04 -0.75
C GLY A 96 2.96 -9.76 -2.08
N ALA A 97 3.82 -10.79 -2.10
CA ALA A 97 4.06 -11.58 -3.30
C ALA A 97 2.77 -12.23 -3.87
N GLN A 98 1.79 -12.53 -3.01
CA GLN A 98 0.48 -13.01 -3.47
C GLN A 98 -0.26 -11.91 -4.23
N THR A 99 -0.32 -10.69 -3.69
CA THR A 99 -0.94 -9.53 -4.36
C THR A 99 -0.34 -9.32 -5.75
N VAL A 100 1.00 -9.39 -5.84
CA VAL A 100 1.70 -9.25 -7.13
C VAL A 100 1.30 -10.37 -8.12
N ARG A 101 1.12 -11.61 -7.65
CA ARG A 101 0.67 -12.73 -8.51
C ARG A 101 -0.79 -12.59 -8.94
N ASP A 102 -1.65 -12.13 -8.04
CA ASP A 102 -3.09 -12.00 -8.29
C ASP A 102 -3.43 -10.81 -9.18
N GLN A 103 -2.53 -9.83 -9.23
CA GLN A 103 -2.66 -8.63 -10.06
C GLN A 103 -1.49 -8.55 -11.08
N PRO A 104 -1.48 -9.37 -12.12
CA PRO A 104 -0.32 -9.51 -13.02
C PRO A 104 0.01 -8.25 -13.83
N ARG A 105 -0.87 -7.25 -13.84
CA ARG A 105 -0.65 -5.94 -14.48
C ARG A 105 -0.23 -4.86 -13.50
N LEU A 106 -0.15 -5.17 -12.20
CA LEU A 106 0.17 -4.21 -11.16
C LEU A 106 1.55 -3.58 -11.38
N VAL A 107 1.56 -2.26 -11.43
CA VAL A 107 2.76 -1.43 -11.36
C VAL A 107 2.47 -0.35 -10.31
N PRO A 108 3.13 -0.36 -9.14
CA PRO A 108 2.79 0.53 -8.03
C PRO A 108 3.32 1.94 -8.24
N THR A 109 2.87 2.59 -9.30
CA THR A 109 3.21 3.98 -9.65
C THR A 109 2.12 4.95 -9.19
N PRO A 110 2.43 6.24 -9.06
CA PRO A 110 1.41 7.26 -8.83
C PRO A 110 0.37 7.37 -9.96
N GLN A 111 0.65 6.77 -11.10
CA GLN A 111 -0.23 6.75 -12.26
C GLN A 111 -0.45 5.31 -12.72
N GLU A 112 -1.69 4.90 -12.80
CA GLU A 112 -2.04 3.58 -13.31
C GLU A 112 -1.73 3.46 -14.81
N PRO A 113 -1.29 2.27 -15.28
CA PRO A 113 -1.09 2.03 -16.71
C PRO A 113 -2.37 2.27 -17.52
N GLY A 114 -2.25 3.00 -18.62
CA GLY A 114 -3.39 3.29 -19.51
C GLY A 114 -4.22 4.52 -19.16
N GLU A 115 -3.98 5.13 -18.01
CA GLU A 115 -4.64 6.40 -17.64
C GLU A 115 -3.94 7.62 -18.22
N PRO A 116 -4.68 8.73 -18.44
CA PRO A 116 -4.07 9.99 -18.86
C PRO A 116 -2.98 10.45 -17.90
N PRO A 117 -1.88 11.00 -18.40
CA PRO A 117 -0.79 11.49 -17.57
C PRO A 117 -1.24 12.53 -16.56
N VAL A 118 -0.80 12.38 -15.30
CA VAL A 118 -0.99 13.38 -14.25
C VAL A 118 0.36 13.94 -13.83
N PRO A 119 0.87 14.95 -14.56
CA PRO A 119 2.21 15.49 -14.33
C PRO A 119 2.45 15.98 -12.89
N ALA A 120 1.38 16.44 -12.21
CA ALA A 120 1.46 16.92 -10.83
C ALA A 120 1.97 15.85 -9.85
N LEU A 121 1.58 14.57 -10.02
CA LEU A 121 1.98 13.47 -9.16
C LEU A 121 3.50 13.21 -9.25
N TYR A 122 4.03 13.17 -10.45
CA TYR A 122 5.47 13.00 -10.67
C TYR A 122 6.28 14.23 -10.29
N ARG A 123 5.76 15.43 -10.59
CA ARG A 123 6.38 16.69 -10.18
C ARG A 123 6.48 16.80 -8.68
N PHE A 124 5.46 16.36 -7.93
CA PHE A 124 5.53 16.28 -6.47
C PHE A 124 6.76 15.45 -6.04
N ARG A 125 6.90 14.23 -6.54
CA ARG A 125 8.01 13.34 -6.17
C ARG A 125 9.36 13.97 -6.48
N THR A 126 9.58 14.44 -7.71
CA THR A 126 10.86 15.04 -8.12
C THR A 126 11.18 16.33 -7.37
N THR A 127 10.18 17.15 -7.07
CA THR A 127 10.35 18.38 -6.29
C THR A 127 10.81 18.10 -4.84
N HIS A 128 10.44 16.94 -4.31
CA HIS A 128 10.83 16.50 -2.97
C HIS A 128 12.06 15.58 -2.97
N GLY A 129 12.77 15.47 -4.08
CA GLY A 129 13.99 14.65 -4.20
C GLY A 129 13.75 13.15 -4.22
N LEU A 130 12.50 12.71 -4.46
CA LEU A 130 12.17 11.30 -4.59
C LEU A 130 12.41 10.81 -6.02
N PRO A 131 12.75 9.53 -6.20
CA PRO A 131 12.76 8.91 -7.53
C PRO A 131 11.43 9.09 -8.25
N ARG A 132 11.46 9.12 -9.59
CA ARG A 132 10.25 9.27 -10.39
C ARG A 132 9.18 8.24 -10.03
N HIS A 133 9.57 6.97 -9.96
CA HIS A 133 8.71 5.90 -9.49
C HIS A 133 9.03 5.54 -8.04
N PRO A 134 8.01 5.19 -7.24
CA PRO A 134 8.26 4.49 -5.97
C PRO A 134 9.05 3.21 -6.22
N ARG A 135 9.91 2.84 -5.30
CA ARG A 135 10.45 1.48 -5.31
C ARG A 135 9.35 0.50 -4.89
N ALA A 136 9.31 -0.66 -5.54
CA ALA A 136 8.42 -1.74 -5.12
C ALA A 136 9.15 -2.61 -4.09
N VAL A 137 8.66 -2.64 -2.85
CA VAL A 137 9.15 -3.51 -1.76
C VAL A 137 8.23 -4.72 -1.67
N ILE A 138 8.67 -5.89 -2.13
CA ILE A 138 7.84 -7.09 -2.22
C ILE A 138 8.20 -8.07 -1.10
N TYR A 139 7.23 -8.43 -0.27
CA TYR A 139 7.42 -9.43 0.80
C TYR A 139 7.15 -10.82 0.28
N SER A 140 8.15 -11.72 0.35
CA SER A 140 8.04 -13.06 -0.19
C SER A 140 8.86 -14.09 0.61
N LEU A 141 8.19 -15.10 1.17
CA LEU A 141 8.87 -16.22 1.84
C LEU A 141 9.58 -17.15 0.87
N GLU A 142 9.08 -17.32 -0.34
CA GLU A 142 9.50 -18.34 -1.28
C GLU A 142 10.05 -17.81 -2.61
N GLY A 143 9.95 -16.52 -2.87
CA GLY A 143 10.43 -15.90 -4.12
C GLY A 143 9.73 -16.37 -5.40
N ARG A 144 8.52 -16.95 -5.31
CA ARG A 144 7.75 -17.44 -6.46
C ARG A 144 7.11 -16.28 -7.24
N LEU A 145 7.96 -15.49 -7.89
CA LEU A 145 7.56 -14.35 -8.72
C LEU A 145 7.91 -14.62 -10.19
N ASN A 146 7.15 -14.03 -11.11
CA ASN A 146 7.38 -14.19 -12.54
C ASN A 146 8.15 -12.97 -13.09
N ALA A 147 9.34 -13.21 -13.64
CA ALA A 147 10.21 -12.18 -14.21
C ALA A 147 9.60 -11.42 -15.41
N GLY A 148 8.53 -11.95 -16.02
CA GLY A 148 7.79 -11.28 -17.10
C GLY A 148 6.79 -10.24 -16.61
N MET A 149 6.53 -10.12 -15.30
CA MET A 149 5.54 -9.16 -14.77
C MET A 149 6.00 -7.71 -14.98
N PRO A 150 5.07 -6.79 -15.25
CA PRO A 150 5.39 -5.38 -15.51
C PRO A 150 6.19 -4.71 -14.39
N VAL A 151 5.95 -5.03 -13.13
CA VAL A 151 6.69 -4.46 -12.00
C VAL A 151 8.21 -4.68 -12.11
N PHE A 152 8.65 -5.78 -12.72
CA PHE A 152 10.07 -6.09 -12.95
C PHE A 152 10.61 -5.59 -14.29
N ASN A 153 9.78 -4.98 -15.11
CA ASN A 153 10.11 -4.55 -16.47
C ASN A 153 9.75 -3.08 -16.74
N THR A 154 9.29 -2.37 -15.75
CA THR A 154 8.97 -0.94 -15.87
C THR A 154 10.26 -0.11 -15.78
N PRO A 155 10.61 0.66 -16.81
CA PRO A 155 11.83 1.47 -16.80
C PRO A 155 11.86 2.47 -15.64
N GLY A 156 12.98 2.49 -14.90
CA GLY A 156 13.19 3.39 -13.77
C GLY A 156 12.43 3.01 -12.50
N MET A 157 11.93 1.78 -12.42
CA MET A 157 11.36 1.21 -11.20
C MET A 157 12.37 0.28 -10.56
N ASP A 158 12.80 0.59 -9.36
CA ASP A 158 13.61 -0.28 -8.53
C ASP A 158 12.72 -1.26 -7.78
N VAL A 159 13.15 -2.52 -7.67
CA VAL A 159 12.44 -3.55 -6.93
C VAL A 159 13.35 -4.15 -5.87
N ILE A 160 12.85 -4.18 -4.64
CA ILE A 160 13.49 -4.83 -3.49
C ILE A 160 12.58 -5.96 -3.03
N VAL A 161 13.10 -7.16 -2.88
CA VAL A 161 12.38 -8.26 -2.25
C VAL A 161 12.88 -8.43 -0.82
N VAL A 162 11.98 -8.32 0.15
CA VAL A 162 12.22 -8.73 1.53
C VAL A 162 11.79 -10.18 1.65
N GLY A 163 12.75 -11.07 1.87
CA GLY A 163 12.50 -12.50 1.78
C GLY A 163 13.46 -13.34 2.61
N THR A 164 13.30 -14.66 2.49
CA THR A 164 14.19 -15.65 3.12
C THR A 164 15.31 -16.07 2.19
N THR A 165 16.26 -16.87 2.69
CA THR A 165 17.28 -17.52 1.87
C THR A 165 16.67 -18.36 0.74
N ILE A 166 15.52 -19.01 1.00
CA ILE A 166 14.79 -19.77 -0.03
C ILE A 166 14.27 -18.82 -1.11
N ALA A 167 13.74 -17.66 -0.70
CA ALA A 167 13.28 -16.65 -1.65
C ALA A 167 14.42 -16.15 -2.54
N GLU A 168 15.57 -15.83 -1.96
CA GLU A 168 16.74 -15.38 -2.70
C GLU A 168 17.19 -16.43 -3.74
N ALA A 169 17.35 -17.69 -3.33
CA ALA A 169 17.73 -18.78 -4.23
C ALA A 169 16.73 -18.92 -5.39
N THR A 170 15.43 -18.86 -5.09
CA THR A 170 14.37 -18.96 -6.10
C THR A 170 14.42 -17.79 -7.08
N LEU A 171 14.62 -16.57 -6.60
CA LEU A 171 14.71 -15.35 -7.42
C LEU A 171 15.93 -15.39 -8.34
N ARG A 172 17.05 -15.93 -7.88
CA ARG A 172 18.26 -16.16 -8.70
C ARG A 172 17.96 -17.12 -9.85
N VAL A 173 17.38 -18.29 -9.55
CA VAL A 173 17.01 -19.28 -10.56
C VAL A 173 16.03 -18.74 -11.58
N ARG A 174 15.12 -17.87 -11.17
CA ARG A 174 14.13 -17.21 -12.03
C ARG A 174 14.68 -16.00 -12.81
N GLY A 175 15.96 -15.68 -12.65
CA GLY A 175 16.63 -14.59 -13.36
C GLY A 175 16.27 -13.18 -12.86
N LEU A 176 15.54 -13.05 -11.75
CA LEU A 176 15.12 -11.75 -11.22
C LEU A 176 16.28 -10.96 -10.64
N VAL A 177 17.21 -11.62 -9.95
CA VAL A 177 18.43 -10.98 -9.44
C VAL A 177 19.29 -10.45 -10.59
N ALA A 178 19.40 -11.23 -11.69
CA ALA A 178 20.11 -10.78 -12.90
C ALA A 178 19.45 -9.57 -13.59
N LYS A 179 18.16 -9.35 -13.36
CA LYS A 179 17.43 -8.15 -13.81
C LYS A 179 17.60 -6.94 -12.90
N GLY A 180 18.37 -7.04 -11.83
CA GLY A 180 18.60 -5.97 -10.88
C GLY A 180 17.64 -5.93 -9.69
N VAL A 181 16.82 -6.98 -9.50
CA VAL A 181 16.01 -7.09 -8.27
C VAL A 181 16.96 -7.33 -7.09
N GLU A 182 16.91 -6.42 -6.11
CA GLU A 182 17.65 -6.56 -4.87
C GLU A 182 16.91 -7.47 -3.89
N VAL A 183 17.64 -8.17 -3.04
CA VAL A 183 17.05 -9.01 -2.01
C VAL A 183 17.61 -8.66 -0.64
N ILE A 184 16.72 -8.31 0.28
CA ILE A 184 17.01 -8.22 1.70
C ILE A 184 16.64 -9.56 2.33
N VAL A 185 17.66 -10.33 2.69
CA VAL A 185 17.48 -11.68 3.23
C VAL A 185 17.43 -11.63 4.75
N GLU A 186 16.39 -12.27 5.30
CA GLU A 186 16.27 -12.61 6.72
C GLU A 186 15.99 -14.12 6.83
N ASP A 187 16.49 -14.75 7.89
CA ASP A 187 16.28 -16.19 8.06
C ASP A 187 14.81 -16.56 8.16
N VAL A 188 14.05 -15.69 8.85
CA VAL A 188 12.59 -15.78 8.99
C VAL A 188 11.96 -14.38 8.90
N LEU A 189 10.78 -14.28 8.32
CA LEU A 189 10.01 -13.03 8.31
C LEU A 189 9.04 -12.95 9.50
N GLU A 190 9.53 -13.30 10.68
CA GLU A 190 8.88 -13.06 11.96
C GLU A 190 9.16 -11.63 12.45
N PRO A 191 8.52 -11.17 13.54
CA PRO A 191 8.63 -9.77 13.97
C PRO A 191 10.05 -9.21 14.06
N ALA A 192 11.01 -9.98 14.57
CA ALA A 192 12.39 -9.53 14.70
C ALA A 192 13.10 -9.42 13.33
N GLY A 193 12.90 -10.40 12.45
CA GLY A 193 13.45 -10.36 11.08
C GLY A 193 12.85 -9.24 10.25
N LEU A 194 11.52 -9.05 10.35
CA LEU A 194 10.88 -7.92 9.69
C LEU A 194 11.45 -6.58 10.18
N ARG A 195 11.70 -6.43 11.48
CA ARG A 195 12.28 -5.20 12.03
C ARG A 195 13.66 -4.94 11.42
N ARG A 196 14.58 -5.92 11.44
CA ARG A 196 15.91 -5.77 10.83
C ARG A 196 15.83 -5.46 9.33
N ALA A 197 14.92 -6.10 8.60
CA ALA A 197 14.71 -5.79 7.19
C ALA A 197 14.31 -4.32 6.97
N HIS A 198 13.44 -3.77 7.82
CA HIS A 198 13.02 -2.36 7.71
C HIS A 198 14.11 -1.38 8.16
N GLU A 199 14.91 -1.74 9.16
CA GLU A 199 16.13 -0.98 9.53
C GLU A 199 17.09 -0.90 8.33
N ARG A 200 17.29 -2.01 7.60
CA ARG A 200 18.11 -2.05 6.38
C ARG A 200 17.47 -1.26 5.22
N LEU A 201 16.16 -1.36 5.02
CA LEU A 201 15.45 -0.52 4.05
C LEU A 201 15.67 0.97 4.34
N PHE A 202 15.65 1.35 5.60
CA PHE A 202 15.86 2.73 6.03
C PHE A 202 17.33 3.17 5.88
N ALA A 203 18.26 2.39 6.45
CA ALA A 203 19.68 2.75 6.52
C ALA A 203 20.37 2.65 5.16
N ASP A 204 20.17 1.52 4.47
CA ASP A 204 20.95 1.18 3.26
C ASP A 204 20.27 1.67 1.98
N ARG A 205 18.94 1.82 1.98
CA ARG A 205 18.16 2.16 0.79
C ARG A 205 17.44 3.51 0.89
N GLY A 206 17.50 4.15 2.05
CA GLY A 206 16.90 5.46 2.26
C GLY A 206 15.37 5.46 2.17
N VAL A 207 14.71 4.32 2.40
CA VAL A 207 13.25 4.24 2.49
C VAL A 207 12.80 4.98 3.74
N ARG A 208 12.08 6.08 3.57
CA ARG A 208 11.61 6.93 4.69
C ARG A 208 10.14 6.71 4.98
N TYR A 209 9.35 6.54 3.96
CA TYR A 209 7.91 6.31 4.02
C TYR A 209 7.57 5.12 3.13
N LEU A 210 6.69 4.24 3.62
CA LEU A 210 6.31 3.02 2.92
C LEU A 210 4.79 2.85 2.95
N ALA A 211 4.15 3.01 1.78
CA ALA A 211 2.75 2.70 1.56
C ALA A 211 2.58 1.18 1.40
N CYS A 212 2.06 0.48 2.39
CA CYS A 212 1.81 -0.95 2.28
C CYS A 212 0.40 -1.19 1.72
N GLU A 213 0.32 -1.62 0.46
CA GLU A 213 -0.94 -1.89 -0.25
C GLU A 213 -1.42 -3.35 -0.10
N GLY A 214 -0.83 -4.06 0.81
CA GLY A 214 -1.33 -5.34 1.20
C GLY A 214 -0.55 -6.54 0.67
N GLY A 215 -1.05 -7.77 0.75
CA GLY A 215 -2.27 -8.29 1.33
C GLY A 215 -2.32 -8.32 2.86
N GLU A 216 -3.43 -8.81 3.33
CA GLU A 216 -3.77 -8.89 4.76
C GLU A 216 -2.65 -9.51 5.60
N LYS A 217 -2.03 -10.58 5.15
CA LYS A 217 -0.95 -11.27 5.87
C LYS A 217 0.27 -10.37 6.09
N VAL A 218 0.61 -9.52 5.11
CA VAL A 218 1.72 -8.58 5.24
C VAL A 218 1.37 -7.50 6.26
N LEU A 219 0.17 -6.94 6.19
CA LEU A 219 -0.28 -5.93 7.15
C LEU A 219 -0.30 -6.47 8.58
N ARG A 220 -0.81 -7.69 8.78
CA ARG A 220 -0.79 -8.33 10.10
C ARG A 220 0.62 -8.63 10.60
N ALA A 221 1.51 -9.08 9.72
CA ALA A 221 2.91 -9.32 10.09
C ALA A 221 3.62 -8.01 10.48
N LEU A 222 3.39 -6.93 9.73
CA LEU A 222 3.92 -5.61 10.06
C LEU A 222 3.34 -5.09 11.39
N ARG A 223 2.04 -5.31 11.64
CA ARG A 223 1.41 -4.93 12.91
C ARG A 223 1.96 -5.74 14.07
N ALA A 224 2.09 -7.05 13.95
CA ALA A 224 2.67 -7.92 14.96
C ALA A 224 4.13 -7.54 15.28
N ALA A 225 4.88 -7.07 14.27
CA ALA A 225 6.23 -6.55 14.44
C ALA A 225 6.29 -5.11 14.99
N ARG A 226 5.15 -4.47 15.25
CA ARG A 226 5.04 -3.06 15.66
C ARG A 226 5.67 -2.09 14.65
N LEU A 227 5.57 -2.42 13.38
CA LEU A 227 6.10 -1.64 12.28
C LEU A 227 5.02 -0.83 11.55
N LEU A 228 3.76 -1.28 11.60
CA LEU A 228 2.64 -0.58 10.98
C LEU A 228 2.21 0.59 11.87
N ASP A 229 2.40 1.80 11.38
CA ASP A 229 2.13 3.03 12.13
C ASP A 229 0.71 3.55 11.90
N GLU A 230 0.22 3.45 10.65
CA GLU A 230 -1.09 3.93 10.25
C GLU A 230 -1.76 3.01 9.25
N VAL A 231 -3.08 3.16 9.11
CA VAL A 231 -3.83 2.55 8.00
C VAL A 231 -4.83 3.55 7.44
N PHE A 232 -4.77 3.76 6.14
CA PHE A 232 -5.81 4.40 5.35
C PHE A 232 -6.77 3.32 4.85
N VAL A 233 -8.03 3.48 5.17
CA VAL A 233 -9.09 2.53 4.81
C VAL A 233 -10.17 3.26 4.04
N THR A 234 -10.45 2.80 2.83
CA THR A 234 -11.70 3.13 2.14
C THR A 234 -12.74 2.09 2.55
N VAL A 235 -13.73 2.50 3.31
CA VAL A 235 -14.87 1.64 3.69
C VAL A 235 -15.98 1.88 2.70
N THR A 236 -16.40 0.83 1.99
CA THR A 236 -17.48 0.90 0.99
C THR A 236 -18.84 0.64 1.60
N ASP A 237 -19.90 0.86 0.83
CA ASP A 237 -21.29 0.53 1.21
C ASP A 237 -21.66 -0.95 0.92
N VAL A 238 -20.74 -1.71 0.36
CA VAL A 238 -20.96 -3.14 0.04
C VAL A 238 -20.94 -3.96 1.33
N VAL A 239 -21.93 -4.83 1.49
CA VAL A 239 -21.93 -5.88 2.51
C VAL A 239 -21.65 -7.21 1.82
N VAL A 240 -20.55 -7.84 2.19
CA VAL A 240 -20.15 -9.14 1.63
C VAL A 240 -20.83 -10.28 2.40
N ASP A 241 -21.47 -11.20 1.70
CA ASP A 241 -21.93 -12.46 2.31
C ASP A 241 -20.74 -13.38 2.58
N GLU A 242 -20.26 -13.36 3.80
CA GLU A 242 -19.09 -14.14 4.21
C GLU A 242 -19.31 -15.66 4.08
N SER A 243 -20.57 -16.11 4.17
CA SER A 243 -20.90 -17.54 4.06
C SER A 243 -20.77 -18.07 2.63
N ALA A 244 -20.85 -17.20 1.65
CA ALA A 244 -20.70 -17.54 0.23
C ALA A 244 -19.24 -17.68 -0.21
N HIS A 245 -18.27 -17.31 0.63
CA HIS A 245 -16.87 -17.22 0.24
C HIS A 245 -15.96 -18.00 1.18
N ALA A 246 -14.98 -18.72 0.63
CA ALA A 246 -13.96 -19.40 1.39
C ALA A 246 -12.76 -18.48 1.68
N GLY A 247 -12.20 -18.57 2.89
CA GLY A 247 -10.98 -17.86 3.25
C GLY A 247 -11.13 -16.34 3.21
N VAL A 248 -12.22 -15.85 3.79
CA VAL A 248 -12.51 -14.42 3.94
C VAL A 248 -11.41 -13.76 4.77
N LEU A 249 -10.87 -12.66 4.26
CA LEU A 249 -9.85 -11.83 4.88
C LEU A 249 -10.51 -10.55 5.39
N LYS A 250 -10.31 -10.23 6.66
CA LYS A 250 -10.92 -9.06 7.30
C LYS A 250 -9.84 -8.04 7.70
N ILE A 251 -10.25 -6.78 7.73
CA ILE A 251 -9.45 -5.70 8.28
C ILE A 251 -9.30 -5.87 9.80
N PHE A 252 -8.41 -5.08 10.39
CA PHE A 252 -8.25 -5.02 11.83
C PHE A 252 -9.54 -4.57 12.55
N ASP A 253 -9.73 -5.09 13.75
CA ASP A 253 -10.53 -4.40 14.75
C ASP A 253 -9.67 -3.29 15.35
N PHE A 254 -9.80 -2.07 14.82
CA PHE A 254 -8.94 -0.96 15.18
C PHE A 254 -9.03 -0.58 16.66
N ASP A 255 -10.22 -0.71 17.27
CA ASP A 255 -10.43 -0.42 18.68
C ASP A 255 -9.72 -1.46 19.56
N ALA A 256 -9.87 -2.74 19.22
CA ALA A 256 -9.17 -3.84 19.90
C ALA A 256 -7.64 -3.76 19.74
N GLU A 257 -7.17 -3.23 18.60
CA GLU A 257 -5.76 -3.00 18.33
C GLU A 257 -5.21 -1.71 18.96
N GLY A 258 -6.03 -0.94 19.66
CA GLY A 258 -5.65 0.31 20.31
C GLY A 258 -5.28 1.42 19.33
N ALA A 259 -5.90 1.44 18.14
CA ALA A 259 -5.71 2.50 17.17
C ALA A 259 -6.65 3.68 17.44
N THR A 260 -6.22 4.86 17.01
CA THR A 260 -7.02 6.10 17.08
C THR A 260 -7.45 6.53 15.68
N LEU A 261 -8.73 6.79 15.48
CA LEU A 261 -9.23 7.42 14.26
C LEU A 261 -8.79 8.89 14.25
N ILE A 262 -7.86 9.23 13.36
CA ILE A 262 -7.31 10.59 13.29
C ILE A 262 -7.92 11.43 12.16
N ALA A 263 -8.52 10.78 11.16
CA ALA A 263 -9.25 11.48 10.12
C ALA A 263 -10.35 10.61 9.52
N GLU A 264 -11.47 11.22 9.20
CA GLU A 264 -12.56 10.62 8.43
C GLU A 264 -13.07 11.61 7.38
N GLY A 265 -13.41 11.13 6.19
CA GLY A 265 -13.90 11.97 5.11
C GLY A 265 -14.80 11.23 4.14
N LYS A 266 -15.54 12.02 3.35
CA LYS A 266 -16.41 11.56 2.26
C LYS A 266 -16.27 12.50 1.07
N ILE A 267 -16.68 12.07 -0.12
CA ILE A 267 -16.74 12.96 -1.29
C ILE A 267 -17.97 13.90 -1.23
N ASP A 268 -19.04 13.44 -0.62
CA ASP A 268 -20.21 14.23 -0.21
C ASP A 268 -20.96 13.50 0.92
N PRO A 269 -21.88 14.13 1.65
CA PRO A 269 -22.59 13.52 2.76
C PRO A 269 -23.40 12.27 2.40
N ALA A 270 -23.89 12.18 1.16
CA ALA A 270 -24.67 11.04 0.68
C ALA A 270 -23.80 9.88 0.16
N SER A 271 -22.48 10.08 0.08
CA SER A 271 -21.56 9.05 -0.41
C SER A 271 -21.65 7.78 0.42
N GLY A 272 -21.75 6.64 -0.25
CA GLY A 272 -21.68 5.33 0.37
C GLY A 272 -20.28 4.98 0.88
N PHE A 273 -19.23 5.63 0.36
CA PHE A 273 -17.86 5.37 0.79
C PHE A 273 -17.42 6.35 1.86
N THR A 274 -16.68 5.83 2.85
CA THR A 274 -16.04 6.61 3.90
C THR A 274 -14.55 6.34 3.86
N PHE A 275 -13.75 7.39 3.83
CA PHE A 275 -12.30 7.35 3.88
C PHE A 275 -11.85 7.58 5.30
N ARG A 276 -11.08 6.65 5.87
CA ARG A 276 -10.65 6.70 7.27
C ARG A 276 -9.14 6.60 7.36
N ARG A 277 -8.55 7.31 8.31
CA ARG A 277 -7.15 7.22 8.67
C ARG A 277 -7.03 6.87 10.14
N TRP A 278 -6.49 5.70 10.40
CA TRP A 278 -6.24 5.19 11.74
C TRP A 278 -4.76 5.24 12.06
N ARG A 279 -4.41 5.59 13.27
CA ARG A 279 -3.03 5.58 13.78
C ARG A 279 -2.93 4.63 14.95
N PHE A 280 -1.99 3.71 14.89
CA PHE A 280 -1.68 2.85 16.02
C PHE A 280 -0.85 3.61 17.04
N ASN A 281 -1.16 3.40 18.32
CA ASN A 281 -0.37 3.99 19.39
C ASN A 281 1.04 3.42 19.36
N ALA A 282 2.04 4.30 19.53
CA ALA A 282 3.40 3.86 19.72
C ALA A 282 3.48 3.04 21.03
N ALA A 283 3.96 1.81 20.93
CA ALA A 283 4.15 0.94 22.08
C ALA A 283 5.53 1.17 22.71
#